data_675976eba817990b91dfed3fd22362a2
#
_entry.id   675976eba817990b91dfed3fd22362a2
#
_cell.length_a   1.000
_cell.length_b   1.000
_cell.length_c   1.000
_cell.angle_alpha   90.00
_cell.angle_beta   90.00
_cell.angle_gamma   90.00
#
_symmetry.space_group_name_H-M   'P 1'
#
loop_
_entity.id
_entity.type
_entity.pdbx_description
1 polymer ?
#
loop_
_entity_poly.entity_id
_entity_poly.type
_entity_poly.pdbx_seq_one_letter_code
_entity_poly.pdbx_strand_id
1 'polypeptide(L)'
;MFIVQYRQNTEQSNYLCTQRTRRLLTTTNTMLHFDTDYMEGAHPKIMQRLMETNLEHTVGYGSDEYSESARAKIREACNAPDALVQFLVGGTQTNATVIDALLHRHEGVLAAETAHINVHESGAVEHSGHKVLTLPSYDGKVSADDVRKYIDDYYADETYEHMVAPGILYITQPTEYGTIYSLHELEVLSDICHSRNIPLYLDGARLGYALASDEADFTLADIARLCDVFYIGGTKVGAMFGEAVVARDPKTLPHFFPLVKQHGALMAKGRMQGVQFKTLFTDNLYVDIAKHAVRLAMKLREAFVSKGYKIAVNSPTNQQFVVLPNETLDRLKAHATFELWGIRGEHETTVRFVTSWATSEEDVDAFIGLL
;
A
#
# COMPACT_ATOMS: atom_id res chain seq x y z
N MET A 1 13.07 -10.65 -45.83
CA MET A 1 13.13 -9.23 -45.49
C MET A 1 11.75 -8.53 -45.49
N PHE A 2 10.77 -8.97 -46.28
CA PHE A 2 9.41 -8.37 -46.32
C PHE A 2 8.47 -8.73 -45.16
N ILE A 3 8.69 -9.83 -44.48
CA ILE A 3 7.80 -10.30 -43.38
C ILE A 3 8.01 -9.53 -42.04
N VAL A 4 9.22 -9.05 -41.79
CA VAL A 4 9.54 -8.31 -40.57
C VAL A 4 8.97 -6.90 -40.61
N GLN A 5 8.94 -6.27 -41.76
CA GLN A 5 8.43 -4.90 -41.93
C GLN A 5 6.89 -4.84 -41.85
N TYR A 6 6.20 -5.94 -42.21
CA TYR A 6 4.73 -6.02 -42.09
C TYR A 6 4.24 -6.19 -40.65
N ARG A 7 5.02 -6.86 -39.79
CA ARG A 7 4.70 -6.99 -38.34
C ARG A 7 4.87 -5.69 -37.56
N GLN A 8 5.92 -4.92 -37.82
CA GLN A 8 6.13 -3.64 -37.11
C GLN A 8 5.05 -2.59 -37.43
N ASN A 9 4.54 -2.56 -38.66
CA ASN A 9 3.47 -1.64 -39.03
C ASN A 9 2.10 -2.02 -38.48
N THR A 10 1.82 -3.31 -38.26
CA THR A 10 0.57 -3.77 -37.61
C THR A 10 0.53 -3.52 -36.15
N GLU A 11 1.65 -3.62 -35.42
CA GLU A 11 1.71 -3.37 -33.99
C GLU A 11 1.58 -1.88 -33.67
N GLN A 12 2.24 -0.99 -34.42
CA GLN A 12 2.05 0.46 -34.29
C GLN A 12 0.63 0.90 -34.68
N SER A 13 0.03 0.27 -35.70
CA SER A 13 -1.35 0.55 -36.11
C SER A 13 -2.38 0.11 -35.06
N ASN A 14 -2.16 -1.01 -34.36
CA ASN A 14 -3.04 -1.48 -33.31
C ASN A 14 -2.91 -0.63 -32.02
N TYR A 15 -1.72 -0.15 -31.69
CA TYR A 15 -1.51 0.74 -30.56
C TYR A 15 -2.14 2.13 -30.78
N LEU A 16 -2.02 2.66 -31.99
CA LEU A 16 -2.66 3.92 -32.42
C LEU A 16 -4.19 3.77 -32.56
N CYS A 17 -4.68 2.59 -32.93
CA CYS A 17 -6.11 2.29 -33.01
C CYS A 17 -6.75 2.28 -31.60
N THR A 18 -6.08 1.70 -30.59
CA THR A 18 -6.56 1.72 -29.19
C THR A 18 -6.57 3.13 -28.60
N GLN A 19 -5.60 3.97 -28.90
CA GLN A 19 -5.61 5.37 -28.48
C GLN A 19 -6.68 6.20 -29.21
N ARG A 20 -6.90 5.92 -30.51
CA ARG A 20 -7.95 6.58 -31.31
C ARG A 20 -9.35 6.14 -30.87
N THR A 21 -9.53 4.88 -30.51
CA THR A 21 -10.81 4.34 -30.02
C THR A 21 -11.16 4.94 -28.64
N ARG A 22 -10.19 5.19 -27.78
CA ARG A 22 -10.40 5.94 -26.52
C ARG A 22 -10.88 7.38 -26.81
N ARG A 23 -10.35 8.04 -27.81
CA ARG A 23 -10.73 9.41 -28.21
C ARG A 23 -12.10 9.52 -28.91
N LEU A 24 -12.61 8.43 -29.50
CA LEU A 24 -13.92 8.41 -30.19
C LEU A 24 -15.07 7.97 -29.27
N LEU A 25 -14.78 7.47 -28.07
CA LEU A 25 -15.78 7.14 -27.02
C LEU A 25 -16.08 8.32 -26.07
N THR A 26 -15.49 9.50 -26.28
CA THR A 26 -15.57 10.66 -25.38
C THR A 26 -16.74 11.62 -25.65
N THR A 27 -17.87 11.13 -26.09
CA THR A 27 -19.12 11.93 -26.11
C THR A 27 -20.25 11.32 -25.29
N THR A 28 -19.96 10.30 -24.49
CA THR A 28 -20.86 9.88 -23.40
C THR A 28 -20.31 10.43 -22.09
N ASN A 29 -21.21 10.93 -21.26
CA ASN A 29 -20.98 11.40 -19.89
C ASN A 29 -20.22 10.31 -19.10
N THR A 30 -18.88 10.23 -19.22
CA THR A 30 -18.06 9.21 -18.59
C THR A 30 -17.95 9.56 -17.12
N MET A 31 -18.40 8.65 -16.27
CA MET A 31 -18.28 8.74 -14.82
C MET A 31 -16.78 8.92 -14.45
N LEU A 32 -16.48 9.91 -13.60
CA LEU A 32 -15.13 10.10 -13.06
C LEU A 32 -14.93 9.18 -11.85
N HIS A 33 -13.75 8.60 -11.70
CA HIS A 33 -13.49 7.58 -10.69
C HIS A 33 -12.42 8.01 -9.70
N PHE A 34 -12.83 8.14 -8.42
CA PHE A 34 -11.97 8.48 -7.28
C PHE A 34 -12.23 7.56 -6.08
N ASP A 35 -12.67 6.32 -6.33
CA ASP A 35 -13.04 5.37 -5.26
C ASP A 35 -11.80 4.79 -4.58
N THR A 36 -10.90 4.20 -5.39
CA THR A 36 -9.74 3.46 -4.88
C THR A 36 -8.54 3.61 -5.81
N ASP A 37 -7.37 3.20 -5.34
CA ASP A 37 -6.10 3.21 -6.08
C ASP A 37 -5.72 1.85 -6.70
N TYR A 38 -6.72 0.97 -6.89
CA TYR A 38 -6.54 -0.36 -7.48
C TYR A 38 -7.64 -0.74 -8.49
N MET A 39 -8.19 0.25 -9.21
CA MET A 39 -9.24 0.02 -10.21
C MET A 39 -8.67 -0.36 -11.57
N GLU A 40 -7.48 0.12 -11.90
CA GLU A 40 -6.80 -0.14 -13.15
C GLU A 40 -5.88 -1.36 -13.06
N GLY A 41 -5.39 -1.83 -14.22
CA GLY A 41 -4.39 -2.88 -14.31
C GLY A 41 -2.99 -2.40 -13.91
N ALA A 42 -1.95 -2.92 -14.58
CA ALA A 42 -0.58 -2.49 -14.30
C ALA A 42 -0.16 -1.28 -15.14
N HIS A 43 0.82 -0.54 -14.61
CA HIS A 43 1.47 0.54 -15.36
C HIS A 43 1.98 0.05 -16.72
N PRO A 44 1.86 0.85 -17.83
CA PRO A 44 2.20 0.42 -19.20
C PRO A 44 3.60 -0.18 -19.34
N LYS A 45 4.62 0.36 -18.65
CA LYS A 45 5.99 -0.20 -18.66
C LYS A 45 6.03 -1.62 -18.09
N ILE A 46 5.21 -1.95 -17.08
CA ILE A 46 5.11 -3.29 -16.51
C ILE A 46 4.44 -4.23 -17.52
N MET A 47 3.32 -3.82 -18.12
CA MET A 47 2.64 -4.61 -19.15
C MET A 47 3.56 -4.92 -20.33
N GLN A 48 4.31 -3.92 -20.79
CA GLN A 48 5.32 -4.11 -21.84
C GLN A 48 6.35 -5.17 -21.46
N ARG A 49 6.96 -5.08 -20.26
CA ARG A 49 7.97 -6.04 -19.79
C ARG A 49 7.40 -7.46 -19.62
N LEU A 50 6.17 -7.58 -19.15
CA LEU A 50 5.48 -8.88 -19.06
C LEU A 50 5.28 -9.50 -20.43
N MET A 51 4.88 -8.71 -21.44
CA MET A 51 4.73 -9.17 -22.82
C MET A 51 6.07 -9.58 -23.45
N GLU A 52 7.12 -8.76 -23.30
CA GLU A 52 8.45 -9.04 -23.85
C GLU A 52 9.04 -10.34 -23.30
N THR A 53 8.81 -10.65 -22.04
CA THR A 53 9.37 -11.82 -21.37
C THR A 53 8.44 -13.04 -21.34
N ASN A 54 7.24 -12.95 -21.92
CA ASN A 54 6.17 -13.94 -21.75
C ASN A 54 6.54 -15.37 -22.16
N LEU A 55 7.35 -15.53 -23.20
CA LEU A 55 7.75 -16.85 -23.74
C LEU A 55 9.10 -17.35 -23.21
N GLU A 56 9.74 -16.62 -22.32
CA GLU A 56 11.01 -17.04 -21.73
C GLU A 56 10.80 -18.19 -20.74
N HIS A 57 11.74 -19.13 -20.74
CA HIS A 57 11.77 -20.25 -19.80
C HIS A 57 12.59 -19.86 -18.59
N THR A 58 11.97 -19.82 -17.42
CA THR A 58 12.61 -19.46 -16.17
C THR A 58 12.33 -20.50 -15.08
N VAL A 59 13.17 -20.53 -14.05
CA VAL A 59 12.91 -21.33 -12.84
C VAL A 59 11.67 -20.80 -12.14
N GLY A 60 10.87 -21.68 -11.55
CA GLY A 60 9.63 -21.32 -10.84
C GLY A 60 9.84 -20.79 -9.43
N TYR A 61 8.71 -20.44 -8.81
CA TYR A 61 8.59 -20.08 -7.38
C TYR A 61 9.46 -18.89 -6.94
N GLY A 62 9.71 -17.95 -7.88
CA GLY A 62 10.47 -16.73 -7.59
C GLY A 62 11.99 -16.96 -7.45
N SER A 63 12.51 -18.10 -7.91
CA SER A 63 13.96 -18.39 -7.96
C SER A 63 14.58 -18.03 -9.33
N ASP A 64 13.89 -17.21 -10.10
CA ASP A 64 14.30 -16.74 -11.43
C ASP A 64 15.14 -15.46 -11.34
N GLU A 65 15.84 -15.15 -12.43
CA GLU A 65 16.73 -13.98 -12.53
C GLU A 65 15.97 -12.62 -12.45
N TYR A 66 14.71 -12.58 -12.86
CA TYR A 66 13.90 -11.36 -12.75
C TYR A 66 13.59 -11.07 -11.28
N SER A 67 13.17 -12.09 -10.55
CA SER A 67 12.93 -12.02 -9.11
C SER A 67 14.19 -11.66 -8.34
N GLU A 68 15.33 -12.25 -8.68
CA GLU A 68 16.59 -11.94 -8.00
C GLU A 68 17.08 -10.52 -8.32
N SER A 69 16.95 -10.09 -9.57
CA SER A 69 17.25 -8.70 -9.95
C SER A 69 16.34 -7.68 -9.24
N ALA A 70 15.06 -8.01 -9.05
CA ALA A 70 14.13 -7.17 -8.28
C ALA A 70 14.52 -7.10 -6.80
N ARG A 71 14.88 -8.23 -6.18
CA ARG A 71 15.37 -8.28 -4.80
C ARG A 71 16.62 -7.43 -4.62
N ALA A 72 17.58 -7.53 -5.54
CA ALA A 72 18.80 -6.73 -5.49
C ALA A 72 18.52 -5.24 -5.52
N LYS A 73 17.61 -4.78 -6.39
CA LYS A 73 17.20 -3.36 -6.47
C LYS A 73 16.48 -2.89 -5.21
N ILE A 74 15.63 -3.73 -4.62
CA ILE A 74 14.95 -3.40 -3.36
C ILE A 74 15.97 -3.31 -2.21
N ARG A 75 16.90 -4.27 -2.09
CA ARG A 75 17.98 -4.21 -1.10
C ARG A 75 18.84 -2.95 -1.23
N GLU A 76 19.16 -2.56 -2.46
CA GLU A 76 19.88 -1.32 -2.76
C GLU A 76 19.08 -0.09 -2.29
N ALA A 77 17.79 0.01 -2.67
CA ALA A 77 16.92 1.12 -2.28
C ALA A 77 16.71 1.21 -0.76
N CYS A 78 16.71 0.07 -0.07
CA CYS A 78 16.60 -0.03 1.38
C CYS A 78 17.94 0.18 2.11
N ASN A 79 19.07 0.28 1.41
CA ASN A 79 20.40 0.22 1.99
C ASN A 79 20.59 -0.98 2.96
N ALA A 80 20.05 -2.14 2.58
CA ALA A 80 20.01 -3.37 3.38
C ALA A 80 20.44 -4.58 2.53
N PRO A 81 21.76 -4.75 2.26
CA PRO A 81 22.26 -5.72 1.29
C PRO A 81 21.94 -7.17 1.65
N ASP A 82 21.82 -7.48 2.95
CA ASP A 82 21.58 -8.82 3.46
C ASP A 82 20.09 -9.11 3.76
N ALA A 83 19.19 -8.14 3.52
CA ALA A 83 17.79 -8.30 3.83
C ALA A 83 17.14 -9.44 3.03
N LEU A 84 16.28 -10.19 3.71
CA LEU A 84 15.36 -11.10 3.03
C LEU A 84 14.33 -10.25 2.28
N VAL A 85 14.11 -10.57 1.00
CA VAL A 85 13.03 -9.97 0.20
C VAL A 85 12.20 -11.10 -0.39
N GLN A 86 10.91 -11.15 -0.05
CA GLN A 86 9.97 -12.16 -0.53
C GLN A 86 8.73 -11.50 -1.15
N PHE A 87 8.34 -11.96 -2.35
CA PHE A 87 7.13 -11.45 -2.99
C PHE A 87 5.92 -12.29 -2.59
N LEU A 88 4.81 -11.61 -2.24
CA LEU A 88 3.50 -12.16 -1.94
C LEU A 88 2.45 -11.55 -2.88
N VAL A 89 1.19 -12.01 -2.83
CA VAL A 89 0.20 -11.70 -3.88
C VAL A 89 -0.61 -10.45 -3.58
N GLY A 90 -0.92 -10.16 -2.32
CA GLY A 90 -1.73 -9.02 -1.91
C GLY A 90 -1.63 -8.73 -0.41
N GLY A 91 -2.07 -7.52 0.00
CA GLY A 91 -1.87 -6.99 1.36
C GLY A 91 -2.40 -7.89 2.47
N THR A 92 -3.67 -8.29 2.42
CA THR A 92 -4.30 -9.17 3.43
C THR A 92 -3.54 -10.49 3.60
N GLN A 93 -3.16 -11.14 2.48
CA GLN A 93 -2.35 -12.36 2.53
C GLN A 93 -0.97 -12.09 3.12
N THR A 94 -0.36 -10.95 2.80
CA THR A 94 0.93 -10.53 3.33
C THR A 94 0.86 -10.33 4.84
N ASN A 95 -0.14 -9.59 5.32
CA ASN A 95 -0.35 -9.36 6.75
C ASN A 95 -0.55 -10.68 7.50
N ALA A 96 -1.47 -11.54 7.05
CA ALA A 96 -1.71 -12.83 7.67
C ALA A 96 -0.44 -13.71 7.72
N THR A 97 0.34 -13.75 6.61
CA THR A 97 1.53 -14.58 6.53
C THR A 97 2.67 -14.05 7.40
N VAL A 98 2.89 -12.73 7.42
CA VAL A 98 3.98 -12.12 8.21
C VAL A 98 3.65 -12.19 9.71
N ILE A 99 2.42 -11.89 10.09
CA ILE A 99 1.97 -11.94 11.49
C ILE A 99 2.05 -13.37 12.03
N ASP A 100 1.59 -14.38 11.27
CA ASP A 100 1.72 -15.80 11.66
C ASP A 100 3.19 -16.25 11.74
N ALA A 101 4.09 -15.67 10.94
CA ALA A 101 5.52 -15.97 10.99
C ALA A 101 6.24 -15.33 12.17
N LEU A 102 5.75 -14.19 12.67
CA LEU A 102 6.38 -13.43 13.74
C LEU A 102 5.89 -13.83 15.13
N LEU A 103 4.66 -14.31 15.24
CA LEU A 103 4.00 -14.55 16.53
C LEU A 103 4.07 -16.01 16.97
N HIS A 104 4.26 -16.22 18.25
CA HIS A 104 3.95 -17.49 18.89
C HIS A 104 2.44 -17.61 19.18
N ARG A 105 1.93 -18.83 19.35
CA ARG A 105 0.50 -19.12 19.50
C ARG A 105 -0.20 -18.40 20.65
N HIS A 106 0.53 -17.98 21.68
CA HIS A 106 0.02 -17.27 22.84
C HIS A 106 0.15 -15.74 22.70
N GLU A 107 0.66 -15.28 21.58
CA GLU A 107 0.92 -13.86 21.31
C GLU A 107 -0.12 -13.26 20.37
N GLY A 108 -0.29 -11.95 20.48
CA GLY A 108 -1.14 -11.14 19.64
C GLY A 108 -0.40 -9.93 19.05
N VAL A 109 -1.02 -9.31 18.07
CA VAL A 109 -0.50 -8.14 17.39
C VAL A 109 -1.11 -6.85 17.95
N LEU A 110 -0.27 -5.95 18.47
CA LEU A 110 -0.68 -4.58 18.83
C LEU A 110 -0.91 -3.78 17.55
N ALA A 111 -2.04 -3.09 17.45
CA ALA A 111 -2.38 -2.25 16.31
C ALA A 111 -3.37 -1.14 16.70
N ALA A 112 -3.44 -0.06 15.91
CA ALA A 112 -4.50 0.92 16.07
C ALA A 112 -5.88 0.25 15.94
N GLU A 113 -6.88 0.71 16.68
CA GLU A 113 -8.26 0.22 16.55
C GLU A 113 -8.83 0.39 15.13
N THR A 114 -8.28 1.35 14.36
CA THR A 114 -8.61 1.63 12.96
C THR A 114 -7.71 0.91 11.96
N ALA A 115 -6.74 0.11 12.42
CA ALA A 115 -5.81 -0.60 11.57
C ALA A 115 -6.50 -1.57 10.61
N HIS A 116 -5.99 -1.67 9.38
CA HIS A 116 -6.57 -2.50 8.32
C HIS A 116 -6.80 -3.95 8.75
N ILE A 117 -5.85 -4.55 9.47
CA ILE A 117 -5.96 -5.91 10.01
C ILE A 117 -7.11 -6.09 11.01
N ASN A 118 -7.51 -5.02 11.70
CA ASN A 118 -8.61 -5.06 12.66
C ASN A 118 -9.99 -4.89 11.98
N VAL A 119 -10.09 -4.02 10.96
CA VAL A 119 -11.40 -3.57 10.46
C VAL A 119 -11.72 -3.98 9.02
N HIS A 120 -10.72 -4.33 8.19
CA HIS A 120 -10.90 -4.54 6.74
C HIS A 120 -10.37 -5.86 6.18
N GLU A 121 -9.96 -6.83 7.04
CA GLU A 121 -9.41 -8.12 6.58
C GLU A 121 -10.26 -9.34 6.98
N SER A 122 -11.50 -9.12 7.40
CA SER A 122 -12.48 -10.18 7.71
C SER A 122 -11.95 -11.24 8.68
N GLY A 123 -11.12 -10.86 9.65
CA GLY A 123 -10.54 -11.75 10.64
C GLY A 123 -9.42 -12.64 10.09
N ALA A 124 -8.63 -12.18 9.10
CA ALA A 124 -7.54 -12.96 8.53
C ALA A 124 -6.43 -13.28 9.55
N VAL A 125 -6.15 -12.35 10.47
CA VAL A 125 -5.20 -12.54 11.58
C VAL A 125 -5.73 -13.58 12.58
N GLU A 126 -6.99 -13.45 12.97
CA GLU A 126 -7.66 -14.39 13.87
C GLU A 126 -7.78 -15.80 13.25
N HIS A 127 -7.94 -15.88 11.93
CA HIS A 127 -7.96 -17.14 11.20
C HIS A 127 -6.63 -17.89 11.30
N SER A 128 -5.50 -17.20 11.34
CA SER A 128 -4.18 -17.82 11.60
C SER A 128 -3.93 -18.12 13.09
N GLY A 129 -4.89 -17.80 13.97
CA GLY A 129 -4.86 -18.18 15.38
C GLY A 129 -4.31 -17.09 16.31
N HIS A 130 -4.17 -15.86 15.83
CA HIS A 130 -3.65 -14.73 16.61
C HIS A 130 -4.75 -13.70 16.90
N LYS A 131 -4.57 -12.95 17.97
CA LYS A 131 -5.51 -11.90 18.39
C LYS A 131 -4.96 -10.53 18.00
N VAL A 132 -5.82 -9.66 17.47
CA VAL A 132 -5.51 -8.24 17.36
C VAL A 132 -5.77 -7.57 18.72
N LEU A 133 -4.73 -6.93 19.26
CA LEU A 133 -4.73 -6.19 20.53
C LEU A 133 -4.80 -4.70 20.18
N THR A 134 -5.99 -4.10 20.30
CA THR A 134 -6.23 -2.75 19.82
C THR A 134 -5.75 -1.67 20.77
N LEU A 135 -5.18 -0.62 20.20
CA LEU A 135 -4.76 0.62 20.87
C LEU A 135 -5.61 1.79 20.36
N PRO A 136 -5.77 2.87 21.13
CA PRO A 136 -6.41 4.10 20.66
C PRO A 136 -5.79 4.60 19.37
N SER A 137 -6.62 5.18 18.50
CA SER A 137 -6.18 5.71 17.20
C SER A 137 -6.30 7.23 17.17
N TYR A 138 -5.25 7.89 16.69
CA TYR A 138 -5.19 9.35 16.48
C TYR A 138 -4.94 9.61 14.98
N ASP A 139 -6.01 9.87 14.25
CA ASP A 139 -5.97 9.98 12.78
C ASP A 139 -5.27 8.78 12.10
N GLY A 140 -5.56 7.56 12.59
CA GLY A 140 -4.99 6.31 12.09
C GLY A 140 -3.68 5.88 12.74
N LYS A 141 -3.00 6.74 13.50
CA LYS A 141 -1.74 6.42 14.18
C LYS A 141 -1.95 5.93 15.61
N VAL A 142 -1.07 5.08 16.10
CA VAL A 142 -0.90 4.80 17.53
C VAL A 142 0.09 5.79 18.14
N SER A 143 -0.12 6.18 19.40
CA SER A 143 0.86 6.96 20.10
C SER A 143 1.91 6.07 20.79
N ALA A 144 3.15 6.55 20.88
CA ALA A 144 4.23 5.87 21.57
C ALA A 144 3.91 5.65 23.07
N ASP A 145 3.18 6.58 23.67
CA ASP A 145 2.80 6.48 25.09
C ASP A 145 1.75 5.39 25.31
N ASP A 146 0.77 5.24 24.41
CA ASP A 146 -0.22 4.16 24.50
C ASP A 146 0.42 2.78 24.29
N VAL A 147 1.36 2.67 23.35
CA VAL A 147 2.13 1.43 23.14
C VAL A 147 2.91 1.06 24.39
N ARG A 148 3.67 2.01 24.95
CA ARG A 148 4.45 1.80 26.17
C ARG A 148 3.55 1.41 27.33
N LYS A 149 2.48 2.17 27.53
CA LYS A 149 1.51 1.93 28.60
C LYS A 149 0.89 0.54 28.50
N TYR A 150 0.46 0.12 27.31
CA TYR A 150 -0.13 -1.21 27.12
C TYR A 150 0.84 -2.32 27.51
N ILE A 151 2.09 -2.22 27.07
CA ILE A 151 3.12 -3.23 27.36
C ILE A 151 3.45 -3.22 28.86
N ASP A 152 3.62 -2.05 29.48
CA ASP A 152 3.94 -1.93 30.89
C ASP A 152 2.78 -2.43 31.77
N ASP A 153 1.53 -2.09 31.46
CA ASP A 153 0.34 -2.57 32.17
C ASP A 153 0.22 -4.10 32.08
N TYR A 154 0.48 -4.68 30.89
CA TYR A 154 0.48 -6.13 30.71
C TYR A 154 1.45 -6.82 31.65
N TYR A 155 2.72 -6.39 31.71
CA TYR A 155 3.72 -7.02 32.58
C TYR A 155 3.59 -6.65 34.06
N ALA A 156 2.85 -5.61 34.43
CA ALA A 156 2.55 -5.24 35.80
C ALA A 156 1.38 -6.04 36.41
N ASP A 157 0.57 -6.68 35.59
CA ASP A 157 -0.56 -7.51 36.02
C ASP A 157 -0.03 -8.83 36.63
N GLU A 158 -0.39 -9.15 37.87
CA GLU A 158 0.03 -10.41 38.51
C GLU A 158 -0.47 -11.68 37.81
N THR A 159 -1.47 -11.52 36.94
CA THR A 159 -2.10 -12.62 36.18
C THR A 159 -1.77 -12.58 34.69
N TYR A 160 -0.77 -11.84 34.25
CA TYR A 160 -0.43 -11.63 32.83
C TYR A 160 -0.24 -12.94 32.04
N GLU A 161 0.23 -14.01 32.69
CA GLU A 161 0.40 -15.34 32.08
C GLU A 161 -0.93 -15.98 31.60
N HIS A 162 -2.08 -15.46 32.06
CA HIS A 162 -3.40 -15.86 31.59
C HIS A 162 -3.91 -15.03 30.41
N MET A 163 -3.20 -13.99 30.03
CA MET A 163 -3.58 -13.08 28.95
C MET A 163 -2.80 -13.37 27.67
N VAL A 164 -3.32 -12.88 26.53
CA VAL A 164 -2.59 -12.91 25.27
C VAL A 164 -1.45 -11.91 25.34
N ALA A 165 -0.22 -12.37 25.15
CA ALA A 165 0.97 -11.52 25.21
C ALA A 165 1.10 -10.60 24.00
N PRO A 166 1.53 -9.33 24.16
CA PRO A 166 1.89 -8.47 23.04
C PRO A 166 3.17 -8.98 22.36
N GLY A 167 3.08 -9.51 21.15
CA GLY A 167 4.20 -10.14 20.45
C GLY A 167 4.81 -9.31 19.33
N ILE A 168 4.04 -8.44 18.67
CA ILE A 168 4.51 -7.49 17.64
C ILE A 168 3.72 -6.19 17.73
N LEU A 169 4.31 -5.09 17.25
CA LEU A 169 3.59 -3.85 16.95
C LEU A 169 3.42 -3.74 15.43
N TYR A 170 2.17 -3.60 14.98
CA TYR A 170 1.80 -3.34 13.59
C TYR A 170 1.41 -1.88 13.41
N ILE A 171 1.99 -1.23 12.43
CA ILE A 171 1.63 0.12 11.99
C ILE A 171 1.48 0.17 10.46
N THR A 172 0.74 1.14 9.95
CA THR A 172 0.57 1.38 8.50
C THR A 172 1.21 2.69 8.06
N GLN A 173 1.88 2.69 6.91
CA GLN A 173 2.54 3.88 6.35
C GLN A 173 2.27 4.02 4.85
N PRO A 174 1.45 5.02 4.44
CA PRO A 174 0.58 5.86 5.28
C PRO A 174 -0.54 5.06 5.94
N THR A 175 -1.17 5.66 6.97
CA THR A 175 -2.31 5.04 7.64
C THR A 175 -3.55 4.97 6.72
N GLU A 176 -4.59 4.29 7.16
CA GLU A 176 -5.89 4.22 6.47
C GLU A 176 -6.53 5.60 6.28
N TYR A 177 -6.15 6.58 7.12
CA TYR A 177 -6.54 7.99 7.03
C TYR A 177 -5.59 8.82 6.17
N GLY A 178 -4.60 8.19 5.52
CA GLY A 178 -3.63 8.86 4.67
C GLY A 178 -2.60 9.71 5.43
N THR A 179 -2.61 9.71 6.75
CA THR A 179 -1.58 10.35 7.58
C THR A 179 -0.30 9.56 7.55
N ILE A 180 0.82 10.19 7.86
CA ILE A 180 2.14 9.54 7.89
C ILE A 180 2.78 9.70 9.28
N TYR A 181 3.50 8.68 9.71
CA TYR A 181 4.41 8.79 10.84
C TYR A 181 5.66 9.56 10.39
N SER A 182 6.09 10.54 11.18
CA SER A 182 7.38 11.21 10.97
C SER A 182 8.54 10.26 11.31
N LEU A 183 9.75 10.60 10.86
CA LEU A 183 10.95 9.85 11.22
C LEU A 183 11.11 9.73 12.73
N HIS A 184 10.87 10.82 13.47
CA HIS A 184 10.94 10.82 14.93
C HIS A 184 9.90 9.89 15.57
N GLU A 185 8.65 9.90 15.12
CA GLU A 185 7.61 8.96 15.63
C GLU A 185 8.02 7.50 15.38
N LEU A 186 8.56 7.20 14.20
CA LEU A 186 9.05 5.86 13.86
C LEU A 186 10.24 5.45 14.74
N GLU A 187 11.18 6.35 15.02
CA GLU A 187 12.33 6.09 15.90
C GLU A 187 11.87 5.78 17.31
N VAL A 188 10.96 6.57 17.87
CA VAL A 188 10.43 6.34 19.23
C VAL A 188 9.68 5.01 19.33
N LEU A 189 8.85 4.66 18.34
CA LEU A 189 8.14 3.37 18.29
C LEU A 189 9.12 2.20 18.16
N SER A 190 10.14 2.34 17.32
CA SER A 190 11.20 1.34 17.14
C SER A 190 11.95 1.10 18.45
N ASP A 191 12.35 2.17 19.16
CA ASP A 191 13.07 2.08 20.44
C ASP A 191 12.22 1.38 21.51
N ILE A 192 10.92 1.70 21.60
CA ILE A 192 10.00 1.03 22.53
C ILE A 192 9.94 -0.48 22.22
N CYS A 193 9.71 -0.83 20.95
CA CYS A 193 9.60 -2.21 20.52
C CYS A 193 10.88 -2.99 20.80
N HIS A 194 12.03 -2.47 20.40
CA HIS A 194 13.32 -3.15 20.59
C HIS A 194 13.72 -3.28 22.04
N SER A 195 13.39 -2.28 22.91
CA SER A 195 13.64 -2.37 24.36
C SER A 195 12.87 -3.51 25.04
N ARG A 196 11.82 -4.00 24.41
CA ARG A 196 10.94 -5.08 24.90
C ARG A 196 11.05 -6.38 24.10
N ASN A 197 11.98 -6.44 23.13
CA ASN A 197 12.13 -7.55 22.18
C ASN A 197 10.83 -7.86 21.41
N ILE A 198 10.05 -6.83 21.10
CA ILE A 198 8.83 -6.90 20.29
C ILE A 198 9.19 -6.38 18.90
N PRO A 199 9.06 -7.17 17.80
CA PRO A 199 9.30 -6.67 16.47
C PRO A 199 8.34 -5.54 16.07
N LEU A 200 8.86 -4.56 15.32
CA LEU A 200 8.06 -3.54 14.65
C LEU A 200 7.78 -3.99 13.20
N TYR A 201 6.51 -4.21 12.87
CA TYR A 201 6.04 -4.56 11.53
C TYR A 201 5.28 -3.38 10.90
N LEU A 202 5.72 -2.95 9.71
CA LEU A 202 5.12 -1.85 8.97
C LEU A 202 4.43 -2.36 7.70
N ASP A 203 3.12 -2.13 7.66
CA ASP A 203 2.29 -2.29 6.45
C ASP A 203 2.53 -1.10 5.52
N GLY A 204 3.13 -1.39 4.38
CA GLY A 204 3.44 -0.42 3.35
C GLY A 204 2.56 -0.54 2.10
N ALA A 205 1.28 -0.93 2.22
CA ALA A 205 0.36 -1.09 1.08
C ALA A 205 0.35 0.13 0.15
N ARG A 206 0.55 1.32 0.72
CA ARG A 206 0.64 2.61 0.02
C ARG A 206 1.96 3.33 0.24
N LEU A 207 3.04 2.62 0.60
CA LEU A 207 4.32 3.21 0.99
C LEU A 207 4.89 4.17 -0.07
N GLY A 208 4.69 3.88 -1.35
CA GLY A 208 5.09 4.79 -2.42
C GLY A 208 4.48 6.18 -2.28
N TYR A 209 3.22 6.29 -1.90
CA TYR A 209 2.54 7.57 -1.71
C TYR A 209 3.02 8.31 -0.45
N ALA A 210 3.39 7.59 0.61
CA ALA A 210 4.03 8.20 1.76
C ALA A 210 5.41 8.77 1.41
N LEU A 211 6.25 7.98 0.72
CA LEU A 211 7.58 8.42 0.24
C LEU A 211 7.52 9.60 -0.76
N ALA A 212 6.40 9.76 -1.45
CA ALA A 212 6.16 10.81 -2.42
C ALA A 212 5.53 12.08 -1.83
N SER A 213 5.15 12.05 -0.56
CA SER A 213 4.59 13.21 0.14
C SER A 213 5.65 14.26 0.41
N ASP A 214 5.28 15.54 0.27
CA ASP A 214 6.16 16.67 0.64
C ASP A 214 6.38 16.76 2.18
N GLU A 215 5.54 16.10 2.98
CA GLU A 215 5.69 16.01 4.43
C GLU A 215 6.57 14.84 4.88
N ALA A 216 7.03 13.98 3.95
CA ALA A 216 7.88 12.85 4.30
C ALA A 216 9.29 13.31 4.68
N ASP A 217 9.69 13.05 5.91
CA ASP A 217 11.02 13.31 6.45
C ASP A 217 11.88 12.04 6.60
N PHE A 218 11.44 10.94 6.00
CA PHE A 218 12.06 9.62 6.02
C PHE A 218 12.27 9.06 4.60
N THR A 219 13.15 8.10 4.50
CA THR A 219 13.45 7.35 3.27
C THR A 219 13.11 5.88 3.43
N LEU A 220 13.16 5.12 2.32
CA LEU A 220 13.02 3.66 2.37
C LEU A 220 14.14 2.99 3.19
N ALA A 221 15.34 3.60 3.20
CA ALA A 221 16.44 3.14 4.04
C ALA A 221 16.17 3.35 5.54
N ASP A 222 15.48 4.43 5.92
CA ASP A 222 15.08 4.67 7.31
C ASP A 222 14.02 3.67 7.75
N ILE A 223 13.03 3.37 6.92
CA ILE A 223 12.04 2.30 7.19
C ILE A 223 12.76 0.97 7.41
N ALA A 224 13.70 0.61 6.52
CA ALA A 224 14.46 -0.64 6.64
C ALA A 224 15.39 -0.67 7.88
N ARG A 225 15.82 0.48 8.37
CA ARG A 225 16.62 0.60 9.60
C ARG A 225 15.80 0.43 10.86
N LEU A 226 14.58 0.95 10.87
CA LEU A 226 13.73 1.07 12.05
C LEU A 226 12.76 -0.10 12.23
N CYS A 227 12.27 -0.67 11.13
CA CYS A 227 11.33 -1.79 11.17
C CYS A 227 12.07 -3.13 11.03
N ASP A 228 11.65 -4.12 11.83
CA ASP A 228 12.19 -5.48 11.72
C ASP A 228 11.69 -6.16 10.45
N VAL A 229 10.40 -5.95 10.14
CA VAL A 229 9.76 -6.38 8.91
C VAL A 229 8.88 -5.26 8.40
N PHE A 230 8.84 -5.09 7.08
CA PHE A 230 7.86 -4.23 6.41
C PHE A 230 7.55 -4.78 5.03
N TYR A 231 6.51 -4.29 4.38
CA TYR A 231 6.36 -4.58 2.97
C TYR A 231 6.19 -3.32 2.11
N ILE A 232 6.63 -3.44 0.87
CA ILE A 232 6.51 -2.41 -0.15
C ILE A 232 5.33 -2.79 -1.03
N GLY A 233 4.26 -2.00 -0.96
CA GLY A 233 3.05 -2.23 -1.73
C GLY A 233 3.27 -2.00 -3.22
N GLY A 234 2.98 -3.01 -4.04
CA GLY A 234 2.98 -2.90 -5.49
C GLY A 234 1.57 -2.75 -6.06
N THR A 235 0.60 -3.48 -5.51
CA THR A 235 -0.78 -3.55 -6.02
C THR A 235 -1.41 -2.16 -6.21
N LYS A 236 -1.22 -1.25 -5.26
CA LYS A 236 -1.79 0.11 -5.31
C LYS A 236 -0.87 1.11 -6.01
N VAL A 237 0.41 0.76 -6.24
CA VAL A 237 1.43 1.65 -6.80
C VAL A 237 1.94 1.10 -8.14
N GLY A 238 1.02 0.85 -9.05
CA GLY A 238 1.31 0.56 -10.45
C GLY A 238 1.58 -0.89 -10.81
N ALA A 239 1.71 -1.83 -9.87
CA ALA A 239 1.75 -3.25 -10.19
C ALA A 239 0.34 -3.78 -10.49
N MET A 240 0.26 -4.88 -11.23
CA MET A 240 -1.00 -5.60 -11.45
C MET A 240 -1.44 -6.29 -10.15
N PHE A 241 -0.49 -6.78 -9.38
CA PHE A 241 -0.64 -7.39 -8.07
C PHE A 241 0.73 -7.58 -7.43
N GLY A 242 0.75 -7.73 -6.11
CA GLY A 242 1.92 -8.17 -5.38
C GLY A 242 2.49 -7.12 -4.44
N GLU A 243 3.10 -7.68 -3.39
CA GLU A 243 3.75 -6.96 -2.30
C GLU A 243 5.16 -7.55 -2.12
N ALA A 244 6.13 -6.70 -1.78
CA ALA A 244 7.49 -7.15 -1.47
C ALA A 244 7.73 -7.04 0.03
N VAL A 245 7.69 -8.16 0.75
CA VAL A 245 8.08 -8.24 2.16
C VAL A 245 9.59 -8.13 2.27
N VAL A 246 10.05 -7.26 3.16
CA VAL A 246 11.45 -7.04 3.49
C VAL A 246 11.65 -7.28 4.98
N ALA A 247 12.52 -8.23 5.33
CA ALA A 247 13.00 -8.40 6.69
C ALA A 247 14.48 -8.02 6.75
N ARG A 248 14.81 -7.04 7.58
CA ARG A 248 16.17 -6.51 7.70
C ARG A 248 17.17 -7.61 8.08
N ASP A 249 16.85 -8.37 9.11
CA ASP A 249 17.58 -9.60 9.45
C ASP A 249 16.73 -10.80 8.99
N PRO A 250 17.24 -11.65 8.09
CA PRO A 250 16.51 -12.87 7.68
C PRO A 250 16.12 -13.80 8.83
N LYS A 251 16.80 -13.72 9.97
CA LYS A 251 16.50 -14.52 11.16
C LYS A 251 15.20 -14.11 11.84
N THR A 252 14.71 -12.91 11.61
CA THR A 252 13.43 -12.43 12.14
C THR A 252 12.25 -13.26 11.60
N LEU A 253 12.38 -13.80 10.38
CA LEU A 253 11.36 -14.65 9.76
C LEU A 253 11.91 -16.07 9.51
N PRO A 254 12.12 -16.88 10.57
CA PRO A 254 12.63 -18.24 10.42
C PRO A 254 11.61 -19.09 9.66
N HIS A 255 12.10 -19.93 8.73
CA HIS A 255 11.24 -20.81 7.92
C HIS A 255 10.15 -20.07 7.12
N PHE A 256 10.38 -18.82 6.71
CA PHE A 256 9.37 -18.01 6.03
C PHE A 256 8.86 -18.63 4.73
N PHE A 257 9.73 -19.24 3.94
CA PHE A 257 9.34 -19.89 2.68
C PHE A 257 8.26 -20.98 2.85
N PRO A 258 8.36 -21.94 3.78
CA PRO A 258 7.28 -22.88 4.08
C PRO A 258 5.97 -22.20 4.50
N LEU A 259 6.01 -21.14 5.29
CA LEU A 259 4.82 -20.40 5.72
C LEU A 259 4.18 -19.67 4.54
N VAL A 260 4.95 -19.01 3.68
CA VAL A 260 4.46 -18.43 2.41
C VAL A 260 3.77 -19.50 1.56
N LYS A 261 4.29 -20.72 1.54
CA LYS A 261 3.68 -21.85 0.83
C LYS A 261 2.35 -22.27 1.46
N GLN A 262 2.30 -22.38 2.78
CA GLN A 262 1.08 -22.77 3.53
C GLN A 262 -0.04 -21.77 3.37
N HIS A 263 0.27 -20.46 3.39
CA HIS A 263 -0.69 -19.37 3.16
C HIS A 263 -1.10 -19.20 1.68
N GLY A 264 -0.63 -20.10 0.78
CA GLY A 264 -0.97 -20.03 -0.64
C GLY A 264 -0.35 -18.84 -1.38
N ALA A 265 0.62 -18.16 -0.77
CA ALA A 265 1.25 -16.96 -1.32
C ALA A 265 2.39 -17.25 -2.30
N LEU A 266 2.87 -18.50 -2.36
CA LEU A 266 4.01 -18.88 -3.21
C LEU A 266 3.53 -19.24 -4.62
N MET A 267 3.69 -18.33 -5.56
CA MET A 267 3.29 -18.51 -6.96
C MET A 267 4.26 -19.40 -7.72
N ALA A 268 3.75 -20.41 -8.44
CA ALA A 268 4.56 -21.23 -9.34
C ALA A 268 5.24 -20.38 -10.43
N LYS A 269 4.52 -19.39 -10.97
CA LYS A 269 5.07 -18.39 -11.92
C LYS A 269 5.53 -17.12 -11.20
N GLY A 270 6.36 -17.25 -10.15
CA GLY A 270 6.82 -16.15 -9.31
C GLY A 270 7.54 -15.04 -10.06
N ARG A 271 8.14 -15.34 -11.22
CA ARG A 271 8.74 -14.33 -12.10
C ARG A 271 7.79 -13.19 -12.46
N MET A 272 6.47 -13.44 -12.44
CA MET A 272 5.48 -12.40 -12.72
C MET A 272 5.58 -11.24 -11.71
N GLN A 273 5.83 -11.54 -10.45
CA GLN A 273 6.11 -10.53 -9.42
C GLN A 273 7.51 -9.92 -9.63
N GLY A 274 8.52 -10.76 -9.90
CA GLY A 274 9.88 -10.30 -10.15
C GLY A 274 9.98 -9.28 -11.30
N VAL A 275 9.33 -9.53 -12.43
CA VAL A 275 9.28 -8.60 -13.57
C VAL A 275 8.63 -7.27 -13.17
N GLN A 276 7.54 -7.29 -12.41
CA GLN A 276 6.83 -6.10 -11.98
C GLN A 276 7.69 -5.24 -11.04
N PHE A 277 8.21 -5.84 -9.96
CA PHE A 277 9.05 -5.12 -9.00
C PHE A 277 10.38 -4.67 -9.58
N LYS A 278 11.01 -5.47 -10.45
CA LYS A 278 12.19 -5.03 -11.21
C LYS A 278 11.89 -3.76 -12.02
N THR A 279 10.72 -3.71 -12.67
CA THR A 279 10.32 -2.55 -13.46
C THR A 279 10.04 -1.34 -12.58
N LEU A 280 9.31 -1.51 -11.47
CA LEU A 280 9.02 -0.43 -10.52
C LEU A 280 10.29 0.18 -9.92
N PHE A 281 11.29 -0.65 -9.61
CA PHE A 281 12.57 -0.21 -9.03
C PHE A 281 13.64 0.08 -10.10
N THR A 282 13.24 0.30 -11.36
CA THR A 282 14.11 0.78 -12.43
C THR A 282 13.75 2.23 -12.75
N ASP A 283 14.78 3.10 -12.89
CA ASP A 283 14.64 4.51 -13.25
C ASP A 283 13.65 5.29 -12.37
N ASN A 284 13.64 4.99 -11.08
CA ASN A 284 12.81 5.62 -10.04
C ASN A 284 11.29 5.56 -10.28
N LEU A 285 10.82 4.64 -11.13
CA LEU A 285 9.41 4.59 -11.56
C LEU A 285 8.43 4.51 -10.37
N TYR A 286 8.75 3.74 -9.33
CA TYR A 286 7.90 3.56 -8.15
C TYR A 286 7.55 4.88 -7.47
N VAL A 287 8.54 5.74 -7.28
CA VAL A 287 8.36 7.05 -6.64
C VAL A 287 7.72 8.05 -7.60
N ASP A 288 8.11 8.02 -8.88
CA ASP A 288 7.61 8.99 -9.86
C ASP A 288 6.11 8.85 -10.10
N ILE A 289 5.59 7.62 -10.23
CA ILE A 289 4.15 7.39 -10.38
C ILE A 289 3.38 7.71 -9.09
N ALA A 290 3.99 7.51 -7.93
CA ALA A 290 3.41 7.92 -6.66
C ALA A 290 3.35 9.44 -6.50
N LYS A 291 4.40 10.18 -6.90
CA LYS A 291 4.39 11.65 -6.93
C LYS A 291 3.29 12.20 -7.82
N HIS A 292 3.05 11.58 -8.98
CA HIS A 292 1.94 11.96 -9.85
C HIS A 292 0.59 11.89 -9.11
N ALA A 293 0.31 10.77 -8.44
CA ALA A 293 -0.93 10.58 -7.70
C ALA A 293 -1.08 11.58 -6.54
N VAL A 294 -0.03 11.76 -5.72
CA VAL A 294 -0.03 12.70 -4.58
C VAL A 294 -0.27 14.13 -5.06
N ARG A 295 0.43 14.56 -6.12
CA ARG A 295 0.22 15.90 -6.71
C ARG A 295 -1.24 16.14 -7.11
N LEU A 296 -1.89 15.16 -7.73
CA LEU A 296 -3.30 15.25 -8.12
C LEU A 296 -4.24 15.25 -6.91
N ALA A 297 -3.92 14.49 -5.86
CA ALA A 297 -4.66 14.53 -4.61
C ALA A 297 -4.58 15.90 -3.95
N MET A 298 -3.40 16.52 -3.91
CA MET A 298 -3.23 17.86 -3.37
C MET A 298 -3.98 18.91 -4.20
N LYS A 299 -3.99 18.80 -5.53
CA LYS A 299 -4.78 19.65 -6.42
C LYS A 299 -6.30 19.56 -6.11
N LEU A 300 -6.82 18.36 -5.88
CA LEU A 300 -8.21 18.14 -5.44
C LEU A 300 -8.47 18.78 -4.07
N ARG A 301 -7.57 18.57 -3.12
CA ARG A 301 -7.68 19.15 -1.77
C ARG A 301 -7.73 20.68 -1.81
N GLU A 302 -6.82 21.31 -2.56
CA GLU A 302 -6.80 22.78 -2.71
C GLU A 302 -8.11 23.30 -3.31
N ALA A 303 -8.67 22.58 -4.28
CA ALA A 303 -9.97 22.94 -4.87
C ALA A 303 -11.10 22.86 -3.83
N PHE A 304 -11.17 21.80 -3.03
CA PHE A 304 -12.16 21.70 -1.96
C PHE A 304 -12.02 22.83 -0.93
N VAL A 305 -10.81 23.11 -0.48
CA VAL A 305 -10.52 24.19 0.47
C VAL A 305 -10.92 25.56 -0.10
N SER A 306 -10.58 25.83 -1.37
CA SER A 306 -10.90 27.10 -2.04
C SER A 306 -12.42 27.33 -2.20
N LYS A 307 -13.19 26.26 -2.26
CA LYS A 307 -14.66 26.27 -2.30
C LYS A 307 -15.31 26.28 -0.90
N GLY A 308 -14.51 26.30 0.16
CA GLY A 308 -14.98 26.37 1.55
C GLY A 308 -15.41 25.05 2.15
N TYR A 309 -15.11 23.91 1.54
CA TYR A 309 -15.37 22.59 2.13
C TYR A 309 -14.36 22.27 3.24
N LYS A 310 -14.87 21.61 4.28
CA LYS A 310 -14.06 21.21 5.43
C LYS A 310 -13.28 19.93 5.11
N ILE A 311 -11.98 19.95 5.37
CA ILE A 311 -11.13 18.76 5.34
C ILE A 311 -11.30 18.02 6.66
N ALA A 312 -11.69 16.75 6.61
CA ALA A 312 -11.94 15.93 7.80
C ALA A 312 -10.64 15.42 8.42
N VAL A 313 -9.65 15.05 7.59
CA VAL A 313 -8.34 14.55 8.01
C VAL A 313 -7.25 15.24 7.19
N ASN A 314 -6.18 15.67 7.86
CA ASN A 314 -5.01 16.26 7.19
C ASN A 314 -4.14 15.16 6.58
N SER A 315 -4.54 14.65 5.41
CA SER A 315 -3.78 13.65 4.69
C SER A 315 -2.83 14.29 3.66
N PRO A 316 -1.52 14.09 3.76
CA PRO A 316 -0.55 14.56 2.77
C PRO A 316 -0.31 13.56 1.63
N THR A 317 -1.17 12.57 1.47
CA THR A 317 -1.00 11.47 0.50
C THR A 317 -2.10 11.44 -0.56
N ASN A 318 -2.22 10.34 -1.29
CA ASN A 318 -3.18 10.17 -2.38
C ASN A 318 -4.65 10.03 -1.94
N GLN A 319 -4.94 9.95 -0.65
CA GLN A 319 -6.28 9.84 -0.10
C GLN A 319 -6.71 11.18 0.52
N GLN A 320 -7.86 11.73 0.13
CA GLN A 320 -8.39 13.00 0.65
C GLN A 320 -9.75 12.79 1.29
N PHE A 321 -9.90 13.29 2.51
CA PHE A 321 -11.10 13.13 3.33
C PHE A 321 -11.80 14.48 3.47
N VAL A 322 -12.99 14.59 2.92
CA VAL A 322 -13.73 15.87 2.82
C VAL A 322 -15.13 15.71 3.40
N VAL A 323 -15.58 16.71 4.14
CA VAL A 323 -16.96 16.78 4.62
C VAL A 323 -17.80 17.51 3.58
N LEU A 324 -18.78 16.84 3.00
CA LEU A 324 -19.69 17.39 1.99
C LEU A 324 -21.11 17.52 2.55
N PRO A 325 -21.81 18.65 2.31
CA PRO A 325 -23.26 18.70 2.46
C PRO A 325 -23.93 17.61 1.61
N ASN A 326 -24.98 16.98 2.15
CA ASN A 326 -25.61 15.84 1.46
C ASN A 326 -26.19 16.21 0.07
N GLU A 327 -26.65 17.45 -0.13
CA GLU A 327 -27.07 17.94 -1.44
C GLU A 327 -25.90 17.95 -2.45
N THR A 328 -24.73 18.44 -2.03
CA THR A 328 -23.51 18.43 -2.85
C THR A 328 -23.06 17.00 -3.13
N LEU A 329 -23.07 16.14 -2.12
CA LEU A 329 -22.74 14.71 -2.24
C LEU A 329 -23.60 14.04 -3.32
N ASP A 330 -24.92 14.21 -3.27
CA ASP A 330 -25.86 13.57 -4.20
C ASP A 330 -25.68 14.13 -5.62
N ARG A 331 -25.43 15.43 -5.76
CA ARG A 331 -25.11 16.06 -7.05
C ARG A 331 -23.82 15.51 -7.66
N LEU A 332 -22.76 15.41 -6.89
CA LEU A 332 -21.46 14.92 -7.37
C LEU A 332 -21.51 13.43 -7.73
N LYS A 333 -22.26 12.61 -6.99
CA LYS A 333 -22.45 11.17 -7.30
C LYS A 333 -23.11 10.91 -8.66
N ALA A 334 -23.77 11.88 -9.24
CA ALA A 334 -24.30 11.77 -10.61
C ALA A 334 -23.19 11.81 -11.68
N HIS A 335 -21.98 12.27 -11.34
CA HIS A 335 -20.88 12.51 -12.27
C HIS A 335 -19.57 11.81 -11.88
N ALA A 336 -19.42 11.45 -10.61
CA ALA A 336 -18.21 10.82 -10.09
C ALA A 336 -18.52 9.76 -9.04
N THR A 337 -17.65 8.76 -8.96
CA THR A 337 -17.65 7.77 -7.89
C THR A 337 -16.55 8.08 -6.88
N PHE A 338 -16.85 7.92 -5.60
CA PHE A 338 -15.98 8.08 -4.45
C PHE A 338 -16.62 7.41 -3.24
N GLU A 339 -15.86 7.15 -2.19
CA GLU A 339 -16.37 6.37 -1.05
C GLU A 339 -16.95 7.25 0.05
N LEU A 340 -18.01 6.76 0.70
CA LEU A 340 -18.43 7.30 1.99
C LEU A 340 -17.45 6.82 3.06
N TRP A 341 -16.95 7.74 3.87
CA TRP A 341 -16.08 7.40 4.98
C TRP A 341 -16.89 7.35 6.28
N GLY A 342 -17.37 6.15 6.60
CA GLY A 342 -18.30 5.92 7.68
C GLY A 342 -19.77 5.96 7.25
N ILE A 343 -20.66 6.26 8.20
CA ILE A 343 -22.12 6.31 7.99
C ILE A 343 -22.52 7.68 7.46
N ARG A 344 -23.46 7.70 6.53
CA ARG A 344 -24.05 8.96 6.02
C ARG A 344 -24.68 9.74 7.18
N GLY A 345 -24.23 10.97 7.37
CA GLY A 345 -24.79 11.89 8.36
C GLY A 345 -26.15 12.46 7.95
N GLU A 346 -26.80 13.18 8.86
CA GLU A 346 -28.11 13.79 8.63
C GLU A 346 -28.03 14.95 7.62
N HIS A 347 -27.04 15.84 7.74
CA HIS A 347 -26.89 17.04 6.91
C HIS A 347 -25.62 17.02 6.06
N GLU A 348 -24.55 16.45 6.56
CA GLU A 348 -23.25 16.35 5.92
C GLU A 348 -22.65 14.97 6.11
N THR A 349 -21.76 14.58 5.21
CA THR A 349 -21.14 13.26 5.21
C THR A 349 -19.65 13.39 4.87
N THR A 350 -18.81 12.69 5.62
CA THR A 350 -17.40 12.54 5.26
C THR A 350 -17.26 11.56 4.10
N VAL A 351 -16.51 11.96 3.09
CA VAL A 351 -16.23 11.16 1.90
C VAL A 351 -14.73 11.07 1.68
N ARG A 352 -14.28 9.99 1.06
CA ARG A 352 -12.90 9.78 0.65
C ARG A 352 -12.78 9.84 -0.86
N PHE A 353 -11.86 10.67 -1.35
CA PHE A 353 -11.38 10.68 -2.72
C PHE A 353 -9.99 10.08 -2.78
N VAL A 354 -9.73 9.22 -3.76
CA VAL A 354 -8.44 8.56 -3.94
C VAL A 354 -7.95 8.79 -5.36
N THR A 355 -6.72 9.25 -5.49
CA THR A 355 -6.02 9.30 -6.78
C THR A 355 -5.03 8.14 -6.89
N SER A 356 -4.73 7.71 -8.09
CA SER A 356 -3.79 6.63 -8.37
C SER A 356 -2.74 7.06 -9.40
N TRP A 357 -1.81 6.16 -9.66
CA TRP A 357 -0.83 6.31 -10.74
C TRP A 357 -1.48 6.50 -12.12
N ALA A 358 -2.73 6.06 -12.30
CA ALA A 358 -3.48 6.11 -13.55
C ALA A 358 -4.46 7.28 -13.63
N THR A 359 -4.72 7.99 -12.53
CA THR A 359 -5.60 9.16 -12.51
C THR A 359 -5.07 10.23 -13.48
N SER A 360 -5.91 10.71 -14.41
CA SER A 360 -5.51 11.75 -15.36
C SER A 360 -5.69 13.15 -14.76
N GLU A 361 -4.92 14.10 -15.24
CA GLU A 361 -5.08 15.50 -14.84
C GLU A 361 -6.39 16.07 -15.38
N GLU A 362 -6.81 15.62 -16.57
CA GLU A 362 -8.06 15.98 -17.20
C GLU A 362 -9.27 15.56 -16.38
N ASP A 363 -9.25 14.36 -15.78
CA ASP A 363 -10.32 13.88 -14.91
C ASP A 363 -10.41 14.71 -13.61
N VAL A 364 -9.27 15.06 -13.03
CA VAL A 364 -9.20 15.95 -11.85
C VAL A 364 -9.75 17.33 -12.19
N ASP A 365 -9.35 17.92 -13.31
CA ASP A 365 -9.84 19.24 -13.73
C ASP A 365 -11.33 19.22 -14.05
N ALA A 366 -11.82 18.17 -14.70
CA ALA A 366 -13.24 17.98 -14.95
C ALA A 366 -14.04 17.87 -13.65
N PHE A 367 -13.53 17.13 -12.66
CA PHE A 367 -14.17 17.02 -11.34
C PHE A 367 -14.19 18.37 -10.59
N ILE A 368 -13.07 19.11 -10.59
CA ILE A 368 -12.97 20.43 -9.98
C ILE A 368 -14.00 21.41 -10.59
N GLY A 369 -14.26 21.28 -11.89
CA GLY A 369 -15.30 22.05 -12.57
C GLY A 369 -16.73 21.76 -12.10
N LEU A 370 -16.95 20.64 -11.39
CA LEU A 370 -18.25 20.28 -10.82
C LEU A 370 -18.43 20.82 -9.38
N LEU A 371 -17.36 21.23 -8.69
CA LEU A 371 -17.40 21.81 -7.34
C LEU A 371 -17.97 23.24 -7.37
#